data_2eb00dc52e9e9d3583dba6587a885fb0
#
_entry.id   2eb00dc52e9e9d3583dba6587a885fb0
#
_cell.length_a   1.000
_cell.length_b   1.000
_cell.length_c   1.000
_cell.angle_alpha   90.00
_cell.angle_beta   90.00
_cell.angle_gamma   90.00
#
_symmetry.space_group_name_H-M   'P 1'
#
loop_
_entity.id
_entity.type
_entity.pdbx_description
1 polymer ?
#
loop_
_entity_poly.entity_id
_entity_poly.type
_entity_poly.pdbx_seq_one_letter_code
_entity_poly.pdbx_strand_id
1 'polypeptide(L)'
;GALAPLICGTLIGARYGYEWGFFTAGIGMLIGLGVFQWRLTRLGDIGKAPEGGEGMARTLVVVLGALVAVPLVYLLLNQKTLVGWLLIGLFLALTVFFIGSGIRSRDKVQLHRYIAMLLLFLAKILFWGMFEQAGSSLNFFAKDHVDAPFDFTVFQSANPVFIIALAPLFAWLWPRLEARGINPSIPRKFGIAVIFVAIGFTTLVWSMGNMLDAGGRIPWEMLALVYMINTMGELCLSPIGLSMVSKLAAARDTGLAMGAWFLCTAIGNFVAGAVAAQASGGSIGGIAQYASTYTQIAIAGFAFGAVFMLFSPLINKLMHGVK
;
A
#
# COMPACT_ATOMS: atom_id res chain seq x y z
N GLY A 1 2.94 14.35 -0.89
CA GLY A 1 2.12 13.63 0.12
C GLY A 1 2.01 14.39 1.44
N ALA A 2 3.12 14.84 2.05
CA ALA A 2 3.10 15.41 3.41
C ALA A 2 2.22 16.67 3.61
N LEU A 3 2.15 17.55 2.61
CA LEU A 3 1.39 18.80 2.72
C LEU A 3 -0.12 18.62 2.52
N ALA A 4 -0.55 17.60 1.78
CA ALA A 4 -1.96 17.45 1.43
C ALA A 4 -2.86 17.23 2.67
N PRO A 5 -2.55 16.33 3.62
CA PRO A 5 -3.35 16.19 4.84
C PRO A 5 -3.36 17.46 5.69
N LEU A 6 -2.24 18.19 5.76
CA LEU A 6 -2.15 19.43 6.53
C LEU A 6 -3.02 20.53 5.93
N ILE A 7 -2.98 20.71 4.61
CA ILE A 7 -3.77 21.75 3.92
C ILE A 7 -5.23 21.33 3.85
N CYS A 8 -5.51 20.15 3.26
CA CYS A 8 -6.87 19.73 2.98
C CYS A 8 -7.59 19.18 4.23
N GLY A 9 -6.88 18.46 5.11
CA GLY A 9 -7.42 17.89 6.34
C GLY A 9 -7.48 18.93 7.47
N THR A 10 -6.31 19.37 7.93
CA THR A 10 -6.20 20.19 9.16
C THR A 10 -6.62 21.64 8.94
N LEU A 11 -6.09 22.32 7.90
CA LEU A 11 -6.35 23.75 7.72
C LEU A 11 -7.76 24.04 7.18
N ILE A 12 -8.25 23.22 6.26
CA ILE A 12 -9.53 23.44 5.59
C ILE A 12 -10.58 22.49 6.14
N GLY A 13 -10.35 21.17 6.11
CA GLY A 13 -11.34 20.17 6.48
C GLY A 13 -11.82 20.30 7.93
N ALA A 14 -10.91 20.45 8.89
CA ALA A 14 -11.26 20.59 10.30
C ALA A 14 -11.99 21.91 10.63
N ARG A 15 -11.81 22.99 9.82
CA ARG A 15 -12.40 24.31 10.06
C ARG A 15 -13.69 24.56 9.30
N TYR A 16 -13.77 24.11 8.05
CA TYR A 16 -14.85 24.44 7.12
C TYR A 16 -15.66 23.22 6.67
N GLY A 17 -15.25 22.02 7.05
CA GLY A 17 -15.84 20.76 6.61
C GLY A 17 -14.94 20.00 5.62
N TYR A 18 -14.96 18.66 5.71
CA TYR A 18 -14.09 17.81 4.89
C TYR A 18 -14.43 17.87 3.40
N GLU A 19 -15.66 18.22 3.02
CA GLU A 19 -16.07 18.48 1.63
C GLU A 19 -15.23 19.59 1.00
N TRP A 20 -14.94 20.66 1.74
CA TRP A 20 -14.06 21.75 1.28
C TRP A 20 -12.59 21.31 1.22
N GLY A 21 -12.18 20.41 2.10
CA GLY A 21 -10.86 19.78 2.03
C GLY A 21 -10.68 18.98 0.73
N PHE A 22 -11.66 18.14 0.38
CA PHE A 22 -11.63 17.39 -0.89
C PHE A 22 -11.72 18.31 -2.12
N PHE A 23 -12.53 19.35 -2.07
CA PHE A 23 -12.61 20.34 -3.14
C PHE A 23 -11.25 21.03 -3.39
N THR A 24 -10.55 21.39 -2.31
CA THR A 24 -9.20 21.98 -2.39
C THR A 24 -8.19 21.00 -2.99
N ALA A 25 -8.26 19.72 -2.64
CA ALA A 25 -7.45 18.68 -3.27
C ALA A 25 -7.73 18.59 -4.78
N GLY A 26 -9.00 18.70 -5.20
CA GLY A 26 -9.40 18.75 -6.61
C GLY A 26 -8.78 19.96 -7.35
N ILE A 27 -8.77 21.14 -6.75
CA ILE A 27 -8.08 22.32 -7.30
C ILE A 27 -6.58 22.03 -7.48
N GLY A 28 -5.93 21.42 -6.47
CA GLY A 28 -4.53 21.02 -6.55
C GLY A 28 -4.25 20.08 -7.73
N MET A 29 -5.14 19.12 -7.97
CA MET A 29 -5.05 18.21 -9.13
C MET A 29 -5.19 18.95 -10.46
N LEU A 30 -6.11 19.93 -10.57
CA LEU A 30 -6.27 20.76 -11.77
C LEU A 30 -5.03 21.61 -12.04
N ILE A 31 -4.42 22.20 -11.00
CA ILE A 31 -3.15 22.93 -11.11
C ILE A 31 -2.05 21.97 -11.60
N GLY A 32 -1.96 20.75 -11.02
CA GLY A 32 -1.01 19.73 -11.46
C GLY A 32 -1.18 19.35 -12.93
N LEU A 33 -2.43 19.18 -13.38
CA LEU A 33 -2.76 18.92 -14.78
C LEU A 33 -2.35 20.10 -15.69
N GLY A 34 -2.60 21.32 -15.26
CA GLY A 34 -2.19 22.53 -15.99
C GLY A 34 -0.67 22.63 -16.16
N VAL A 35 0.09 22.37 -15.09
CA VAL A 35 1.57 22.33 -15.14
C VAL A 35 2.07 21.18 -16.03
N PHE A 36 1.43 20.02 -15.99
CA PHE A 36 1.75 18.89 -16.86
C PHE A 36 1.55 19.25 -18.33
N GLN A 37 0.39 19.81 -18.69
CA GLN A 37 0.08 20.24 -20.05
C GLN A 37 1.07 21.32 -20.54
N TRP A 38 1.38 22.31 -19.70
CA TRP A 38 2.33 23.36 -20.04
C TRP A 38 3.74 22.81 -20.32
N ARG A 39 4.14 21.73 -19.62
CA ARG A 39 5.47 21.12 -19.79
C ARG A 39 5.48 19.85 -20.66
N LEU A 40 4.36 19.53 -21.31
CA LEU A 40 4.21 18.32 -22.11
C LEU A 40 5.29 18.20 -23.20
N THR A 41 5.67 19.35 -23.83
CA THR A 41 6.71 19.40 -24.86
C THR A 41 8.10 18.94 -24.38
N ARG A 42 8.37 19.00 -23.07
CA ARG A 42 9.63 18.52 -22.49
C ARG A 42 9.75 16.99 -22.43
N LEU A 43 8.64 16.30 -22.57
CA LEU A 43 8.59 14.82 -22.56
C LEU A 43 8.95 14.23 -23.94
N GLY A 44 9.05 15.05 -24.99
CA GLY A 44 9.32 14.58 -26.35
C GLY A 44 8.24 13.62 -26.83
N ASP A 45 8.66 12.42 -27.21
CA ASP A 45 7.75 11.38 -27.71
C ASP A 45 7.21 10.44 -26.60
N ILE A 46 7.64 10.64 -25.35
CA ILE A 46 7.18 9.84 -24.22
C ILE A 46 5.70 10.16 -23.92
N GLY A 47 4.85 9.14 -23.98
CA GLY A 47 3.42 9.30 -23.74
C GLY A 47 2.59 9.68 -24.95
N LYS A 48 3.18 9.82 -26.14
CA LYS A 48 2.41 9.93 -27.40
C LYS A 48 1.68 8.61 -27.69
N ALA A 49 0.56 8.73 -28.38
CA ALA A 49 -0.17 7.55 -28.83
C ALA A 49 0.75 6.71 -29.76
N PRO A 50 0.67 5.37 -29.69
CA PRO A 50 1.39 4.52 -30.65
C PRO A 50 0.89 4.76 -32.06
N GLU A 51 1.75 4.47 -33.08
CA GLU A 51 1.39 4.61 -34.47
C GLU A 51 0.04 3.96 -34.79
N GLY A 52 -0.86 4.68 -35.45
CA GLY A 52 -2.25 4.27 -35.68
C GLY A 52 -3.15 4.38 -34.45
N GLY A 53 -2.65 4.87 -33.31
CA GLY A 53 -3.39 5.16 -32.06
C GLY A 53 -4.06 6.53 -32.03
N GLU A 54 -3.73 7.40 -32.95
CA GLU A 54 -4.25 8.76 -33.06
C GLU A 54 -5.61 8.77 -33.76
N GLY A 55 -6.55 9.55 -33.22
CA GLY A 55 -7.85 9.77 -33.87
C GLY A 55 -8.97 10.11 -32.90
N MET A 56 -9.89 10.95 -33.33
CA MET A 56 -11.05 11.42 -32.57
C MET A 56 -11.90 10.23 -32.03
N ALA A 57 -12.07 9.18 -32.80
CA ALA A 57 -12.83 8.00 -32.37
C ALA A 57 -12.23 7.31 -31.15
N ARG A 58 -10.91 7.18 -31.07
CA ARG A 58 -10.24 6.58 -29.89
C ARG A 58 -10.27 7.50 -28.68
N THR A 59 -10.09 8.81 -28.89
CA THR A 59 -10.26 9.81 -27.83
C THR A 59 -11.68 9.73 -27.26
N LEU A 60 -12.70 9.64 -28.12
CA LEU A 60 -14.08 9.48 -27.67
C LEU A 60 -14.29 8.18 -26.88
N VAL A 61 -13.72 7.05 -27.31
CA VAL A 61 -13.81 5.79 -26.57
C VAL A 61 -13.22 5.92 -25.17
N VAL A 62 -12.06 6.57 -25.03
CA VAL A 62 -11.41 6.80 -23.72
C VAL A 62 -12.28 7.71 -22.84
N VAL A 63 -12.76 8.82 -23.40
CA VAL A 63 -13.61 9.78 -22.65
C VAL A 63 -14.94 9.13 -22.25
N LEU A 64 -15.63 8.45 -23.17
CA LEU A 64 -16.87 7.75 -22.85
C LEU A 64 -16.64 6.61 -21.86
N GLY A 65 -15.54 5.87 -21.99
CA GLY A 65 -15.15 4.85 -21.02
C GLY A 65 -14.94 5.43 -19.62
N ALA A 66 -14.25 6.56 -19.51
CA ALA A 66 -14.08 7.26 -18.23
C ALA A 66 -15.41 7.76 -17.65
N LEU A 67 -16.29 8.33 -18.48
CA LEU A 67 -17.61 8.78 -18.06
C LEU A 67 -18.52 7.62 -17.58
N VAL A 68 -18.43 6.45 -18.20
CA VAL A 68 -19.16 5.24 -17.75
C VAL A 68 -18.54 4.65 -16.49
N ALA A 69 -17.21 4.72 -16.35
CA ALA A 69 -16.51 4.21 -15.17
C ALA A 69 -16.94 4.93 -13.87
N VAL A 70 -17.21 6.23 -13.92
CA VAL A 70 -17.62 7.02 -12.73
C VAL A 70 -18.88 6.47 -12.07
N PRO A 71 -20.05 6.35 -12.75
CA PRO A 71 -21.24 5.78 -12.13
C PRO A 71 -21.07 4.30 -11.76
N LEU A 72 -20.31 3.53 -12.55
CA LEU A 72 -20.01 2.13 -12.22
C LEU A 72 -19.23 2.02 -10.90
N VAL A 73 -18.18 2.80 -10.71
CA VAL A 73 -17.41 2.86 -9.46
C VAL A 73 -18.32 3.29 -8.31
N TYR A 74 -19.16 4.31 -8.50
CA TYR A 74 -20.11 4.75 -7.49
C TYR A 74 -21.08 3.62 -7.04
N LEU A 75 -21.61 2.84 -7.99
CA LEU A 75 -22.44 1.69 -7.69
C LEU A 75 -21.68 0.60 -6.92
N LEU A 76 -20.43 0.34 -7.31
CA LEU A 76 -19.59 -0.67 -6.66
C LEU A 76 -19.19 -0.28 -5.22
N LEU A 77 -19.05 1.02 -4.90
CA LEU A 77 -18.71 1.48 -3.54
C LEU A 77 -19.70 0.97 -2.47
N ASN A 78 -20.97 0.78 -2.83
CA ASN A 78 -22.00 0.27 -1.94
C ASN A 78 -22.14 -1.26 -1.95
N GLN A 79 -21.39 -1.96 -2.80
CA GLN A 79 -21.50 -3.41 -3.03
C GLN A 79 -20.27 -4.16 -2.53
N LYS A 80 -19.97 -4.06 -1.22
CA LYS A 80 -18.75 -4.63 -0.61
C LYS A 80 -18.55 -6.12 -0.97
N THR A 81 -19.59 -6.93 -0.87
CA THR A 81 -19.51 -8.38 -1.18
C THR A 81 -19.17 -8.63 -2.64
N LEU A 82 -19.82 -7.90 -3.57
CA LEU A 82 -19.54 -8.00 -5.00
C LEU A 82 -18.09 -7.59 -5.32
N VAL A 83 -17.64 -6.46 -4.76
CA VAL A 83 -16.26 -5.97 -4.94
C VAL A 83 -15.26 -7.00 -4.42
N GLY A 84 -15.49 -7.60 -3.25
CA GLY A 84 -14.64 -8.65 -2.71
C GLY A 84 -14.52 -9.85 -3.66
N TRP A 85 -15.64 -10.35 -4.19
CA TRP A 85 -15.63 -11.45 -5.16
C TRP A 85 -14.94 -11.07 -6.48
N LEU A 86 -15.14 -9.84 -6.97
CA LEU A 86 -14.46 -9.35 -8.17
C LEU A 86 -12.94 -9.28 -7.98
N LEU A 87 -12.47 -8.78 -6.86
CA LEU A 87 -11.03 -8.70 -6.54
C LEU A 87 -10.41 -10.10 -6.45
N ILE A 88 -11.06 -11.03 -5.75
CA ILE A 88 -10.61 -12.43 -5.64
C ILE A 88 -10.60 -13.09 -7.02
N GLY A 89 -11.70 -12.98 -7.77
CA GLY A 89 -11.84 -13.57 -9.10
C GLY A 89 -10.78 -13.04 -10.07
N LEU A 90 -10.51 -11.74 -10.04
CA LEU A 90 -9.49 -11.11 -10.87
C LEU A 90 -8.08 -11.58 -10.49
N PHE A 91 -7.77 -11.69 -9.20
CA PHE A 91 -6.49 -12.21 -8.72
C PHE A 91 -6.28 -13.68 -9.13
N LEU A 92 -7.33 -14.52 -9.01
CA LEU A 92 -7.29 -15.91 -9.46
C LEU A 92 -7.12 -16.02 -10.97
N ALA A 93 -7.83 -15.20 -11.74
CA ALA A 93 -7.69 -15.17 -13.20
C ALA A 93 -6.26 -14.80 -13.63
N LEU A 94 -5.66 -13.79 -12.99
CA LEU A 94 -4.26 -13.40 -13.22
C LEU A 94 -3.29 -14.51 -12.80
N THR A 95 -3.56 -15.20 -11.69
CA THR A 95 -2.74 -16.36 -11.25
C THR A 95 -2.76 -17.46 -12.30
N VAL A 96 -3.96 -17.84 -12.79
CA VAL A 96 -4.12 -18.84 -13.86
C VAL A 96 -3.43 -18.38 -15.14
N PHE A 97 -3.55 -17.09 -15.50
CA PHE A 97 -2.88 -16.53 -16.66
C PHE A 97 -1.37 -16.66 -16.58
N PHE A 98 -0.73 -16.22 -15.48
CA PHE A 98 0.75 -16.26 -15.35
C PHE A 98 1.27 -17.70 -15.30
N ILE A 99 0.61 -18.58 -14.55
CA ILE A 99 0.97 -20.00 -14.51
C ILE A 99 0.78 -20.65 -15.90
N GLY A 100 -0.35 -20.42 -16.53
CA GLY A 100 -0.66 -20.92 -17.89
C GLY A 100 0.31 -20.39 -18.94
N SER A 101 0.64 -19.10 -18.90
CA SER A 101 1.64 -18.48 -19.79
C SER A 101 3.04 -19.10 -19.58
N GLY A 102 3.44 -19.33 -18.33
CA GLY A 102 4.69 -20.01 -18.00
C GLY A 102 4.75 -21.44 -18.52
N ILE A 103 3.68 -22.22 -18.34
CA ILE A 103 3.59 -23.62 -18.83
C ILE A 103 3.60 -23.64 -20.37
N ARG A 104 2.82 -22.78 -21.01
CA ARG A 104 2.70 -22.71 -22.47
C ARG A 104 4.00 -22.31 -23.16
N SER A 105 4.80 -21.46 -22.52
CA SER A 105 6.10 -21.04 -23.04
C SER A 105 7.13 -22.17 -23.05
N ARG A 106 6.89 -23.28 -22.34
CA ARG A 106 7.85 -24.38 -22.09
C ARG A 106 9.16 -23.91 -21.44
N ASP A 107 9.23 -22.70 -20.93
CA ASP A 107 10.38 -22.14 -20.21
C ASP A 107 10.18 -22.31 -18.71
N LYS A 108 10.87 -23.29 -18.14
CA LYS A 108 10.85 -23.58 -16.70
C LYS A 108 11.34 -22.40 -15.87
N VAL A 109 12.29 -21.63 -16.37
CA VAL A 109 12.83 -20.46 -15.67
C VAL A 109 11.74 -19.39 -15.54
N GLN A 110 11.03 -19.11 -16.64
CA GLN A 110 9.94 -18.13 -16.64
C GLN A 110 8.76 -18.58 -15.75
N LEU A 111 8.42 -19.87 -15.77
CA LEU A 111 7.39 -20.42 -14.88
C LEU A 111 7.78 -20.23 -13.40
N HIS A 112 9.04 -20.54 -13.03
CA HIS A 112 9.53 -20.32 -11.67
C HIS A 112 9.48 -18.85 -11.26
N ARG A 113 9.87 -17.93 -12.16
CA ARG A 113 9.78 -16.48 -11.93
C ARG A 113 8.34 -16.01 -11.69
N TYR A 114 7.37 -16.53 -12.44
CA TYR A 114 5.95 -16.22 -12.20
C TYR A 114 5.46 -16.74 -10.84
N ILE A 115 5.87 -17.96 -10.46
CA ILE A 115 5.54 -18.50 -9.13
C ILE A 115 6.13 -17.60 -8.03
N ALA A 116 7.41 -17.22 -8.14
CA ALA A 116 8.04 -16.31 -7.19
C ALA A 116 7.31 -14.96 -7.12
N MET A 117 6.96 -14.38 -8.27
CA MET A 117 6.20 -13.13 -8.35
C MET A 117 4.84 -13.22 -7.65
N LEU A 118 4.09 -14.30 -7.86
CA LEU A 118 2.78 -14.51 -7.22
C LEU A 118 2.90 -14.67 -5.71
N LEU A 119 3.95 -15.37 -5.21
CA LEU A 119 4.22 -15.47 -3.78
C LEU A 119 4.54 -14.10 -3.16
N LEU A 120 5.32 -13.27 -3.87
CA LEU A 120 5.60 -11.90 -3.44
C LEU A 120 4.35 -11.01 -3.50
N PHE A 121 3.41 -11.25 -4.43
CA PHE A 121 2.11 -10.60 -4.47
C PHE A 121 1.26 -10.92 -3.25
N LEU A 122 1.25 -12.16 -2.78
CA LEU A 122 0.57 -12.53 -1.53
C LEU A 122 1.17 -11.79 -0.33
N ALA A 123 2.50 -11.72 -0.23
CA ALA A 123 3.16 -10.95 0.83
C ALA A 123 2.80 -9.46 0.77
N LYS A 124 2.69 -8.90 -0.44
CA LYS A 124 2.26 -7.52 -0.65
C LYS A 124 0.83 -7.28 -0.18
N ILE A 125 -0.11 -8.17 -0.51
CA ILE A 125 -1.52 -8.07 -0.07
C ILE A 125 -1.57 -8.03 1.47
N LEU A 126 -0.85 -8.92 2.13
CA LEU A 126 -0.79 -8.99 3.59
C LEU A 126 -0.18 -7.73 4.20
N PHE A 127 0.95 -7.27 3.65
CA PHE A 127 1.59 -6.04 4.09
C PHE A 127 0.64 -4.84 3.98
N TRP A 128 0.03 -4.62 2.81
CA TRP A 128 -0.87 -3.49 2.60
C TRP A 128 -2.17 -3.61 3.42
N GLY A 129 -2.69 -4.81 3.63
CA GLY A 129 -3.84 -5.04 4.51
C GLY A 129 -3.60 -4.59 5.97
N MET A 130 -2.36 -4.74 6.45
CA MET A 130 -1.95 -4.28 7.78
C MET A 130 -1.53 -2.79 7.76
N PHE A 131 -0.75 -2.36 6.78
CA PHE A 131 -0.20 -1.02 6.68
C PHE A 131 -1.29 0.04 6.49
N GLU A 132 -2.30 -0.23 5.68
CA GLU A 132 -3.41 0.68 5.37
C GLU A 132 -4.42 0.86 6.52
N GLN A 133 -4.14 0.26 7.69
CA GLN A 133 -4.81 0.68 8.92
C GLN A 133 -4.52 2.17 9.22
N ALA A 134 -3.41 2.71 8.72
CA ALA A 134 -3.08 4.13 8.80
C ALA A 134 -4.16 5.04 8.21
N GLY A 135 -4.73 4.66 7.07
CA GLY A 135 -5.84 5.40 6.41
C GLY A 135 -7.23 5.00 6.89
N SER A 136 -7.34 4.04 7.79
CA SER A 136 -8.63 3.49 8.23
C SER A 136 -8.74 3.43 9.76
N SER A 137 -8.47 2.29 10.41
CA SER A 137 -8.70 2.13 11.86
C SER A 137 -7.81 3.02 12.73
N LEU A 138 -6.54 3.24 12.34
CA LEU A 138 -5.65 4.13 13.10
C LEU A 138 -6.09 5.60 13.04
N ASN A 139 -6.80 6.00 11.98
CA ASN A 139 -7.33 7.34 11.86
C ASN A 139 -8.50 7.58 12.85
N PHE A 140 -9.40 6.59 12.99
CA PHE A 140 -10.44 6.64 14.00
C PHE A 140 -9.87 6.53 15.41
N PHE A 141 -8.91 5.63 15.61
CA PHE A 141 -8.19 5.49 16.88
C PHE A 141 -7.49 6.80 17.29
N ALA A 142 -6.84 7.49 16.33
CA ALA A 142 -6.18 8.76 16.59
C ALA A 142 -7.15 9.85 17.06
N LYS A 143 -8.37 9.87 16.48
CA LYS A 143 -9.41 10.83 16.84
C LYS A 143 -9.95 10.59 18.27
N ASP A 144 -10.18 9.33 18.64
CA ASP A 144 -10.94 8.98 19.83
C ASP A 144 -10.04 8.64 21.04
N HIS A 145 -8.83 8.10 20.81
CA HIS A 145 -7.99 7.50 21.85
C HIS A 145 -6.53 8.02 21.89
N VAL A 146 -6.26 9.15 21.25
CA VAL A 146 -4.91 9.76 21.29
C VAL A 146 -5.01 11.16 21.87
N ASP A 147 -4.17 11.46 22.88
CA ASP A 147 -3.99 12.79 23.41
C ASP A 147 -2.94 13.53 22.56
N ALA A 148 -3.40 14.47 21.73
CA ALA A 148 -2.58 15.23 20.83
C ALA A 148 -2.92 16.72 20.88
N PRO A 149 -1.93 17.65 20.85
CA PRO A 149 -2.15 19.08 20.83
C PRO A 149 -2.60 19.61 19.45
N PHE A 150 -2.86 18.73 18.50
CA PHE A 150 -3.21 19.03 17.12
C PHE A 150 -4.33 18.11 16.62
N ASP A 151 -4.93 18.46 15.49
CA ASP A 151 -5.99 17.66 14.85
C ASP A 151 -5.45 16.29 14.40
N PHE A 152 -6.27 15.23 14.57
CA PHE A 152 -5.89 13.84 14.24
C PHE A 152 -5.49 13.66 12.76
N THR A 153 -5.96 14.52 11.86
CA THR A 153 -5.60 14.45 10.42
C THR A 153 -4.11 14.72 10.17
N VAL A 154 -3.40 15.34 11.12
CA VAL A 154 -1.95 15.55 11.05
C VAL A 154 -1.20 14.21 10.96
N PHE A 155 -1.69 13.15 11.60
CA PHE A 155 -1.07 11.83 11.53
C PHE A 155 -1.00 11.26 10.10
N GLN A 156 -1.90 11.68 9.20
CA GLN A 156 -1.83 11.29 7.79
C GLN A 156 -0.60 11.85 7.06
N SER A 157 0.03 12.88 7.63
CA SER A 157 1.30 13.43 7.14
C SER A 157 2.53 12.70 7.72
N ALA A 158 2.36 11.88 8.74
CA ALA A 158 3.48 11.22 9.43
C ALA A 158 4.25 10.28 8.50
N ASN A 159 3.55 9.41 7.76
CA ASN A 159 4.19 8.50 6.82
C ASN A 159 5.04 9.22 5.75
N PRO A 160 4.53 10.18 4.97
CA PRO A 160 5.36 10.93 4.01
C PRO A 160 6.53 11.67 4.64
N VAL A 161 6.38 12.20 5.84
CA VAL A 161 7.47 12.86 6.57
C VAL A 161 8.55 11.83 6.94
N PHE A 162 8.16 10.67 7.49
CA PHE A 162 9.11 9.61 7.81
C PHE A 162 9.75 8.99 6.56
N ILE A 163 9.06 8.91 5.43
CA ILE A 163 9.67 8.53 4.15
C ILE A 163 10.80 9.49 3.80
N ILE A 164 10.56 10.81 3.84
CA ILE A 164 11.57 11.83 3.53
C ILE A 164 12.78 11.71 4.47
N ALA A 165 12.53 11.49 5.77
CA ALA A 165 13.58 11.40 6.77
C ALA A 165 14.38 10.08 6.69
N LEU A 166 13.71 8.95 6.45
CA LEU A 166 14.31 7.62 6.53
C LEU A 166 14.81 7.09 5.18
N ALA A 167 14.25 7.54 4.03
CA ALA A 167 14.67 7.05 2.73
C ALA A 167 16.17 7.25 2.46
N PRO A 168 16.82 8.37 2.81
CA PRO A 168 18.28 8.52 2.68
C PRO A 168 19.06 7.47 3.50
N LEU A 169 18.58 7.15 4.70
CA LEU A 169 19.17 6.11 5.54
C LEU A 169 19.11 4.74 4.90
N PHE A 170 17.96 4.35 4.34
CA PHE A 170 17.80 3.07 3.65
C PHE A 170 18.56 3.02 2.33
N ALA A 171 18.63 4.14 1.58
CA ALA A 171 19.43 4.27 0.36
C ALA A 171 20.94 4.11 0.64
N TRP A 172 21.40 4.51 1.82
CA TRP A 172 22.77 4.31 2.27
C TRP A 172 23.00 2.89 2.84
N LEU A 173 22.00 2.34 3.54
CA LEU A 173 22.09 1.04 4.22
C LEU A 173 22.21 -0.13 3.22
N TRP A 174 21.32 -0.22 2.22
CA TRP A 174 21.26 -1.37 1.32
C TRP A 174 22.56 -1.59 0.53
N PRO A 175 23.19 -0.57 -0.10
CA PRO A 175 24.46 -0.75 -0.79
C PRO A 175 25.59 -1.17 0.14
N ARG A 176 25.61 -0.69 1.39
CA ARG A 176 26.62 -1.09 2.38
C ARG A 176 26.48 -2.54 2.80
N LEU A 177 25.25 -3.01 3.02
CA LEU A 177 25.00 -4.42 3.29
C LEU A 177 25.35 -5.30 2.09
N GLU A 178 25.11 -4.83 0.86
CA GLU A 178 25.53 -5.52 -0.36
C GLU A 178 27.05 -5.64 -0.45
N ALA A 179 27.78 -4.54 -0.23
CA ALA A 179 29.23 -4.53 -0.23
C ALA A 179 29.86 -5.48 0.81
N ARG A 180 29.12 -5.79 1.89
CA ARG A 180 29.52 -6.76 2.92
C ARG A 180 29.01 -8.18 2.67
N GLY A 181 28.28 -8.42 1.59
CA GLY A 181 27.69 -9.73 1.27
C GLY A 181 26.55 -10.18 2.20
N ILE A 182 26.00 -9.27 3.02
CA ILE A 182 24.94 -9.55 4.00
C ILE A 182 23.60 -8.88 3.68
N ASN A 183 23.44 -8.34 2.46
CA ASN A 183 22.18 -7.74 2.03
C ASN A 183 21.07 -8.81 1.98
N PRO A 184 19.95 -8.62 2.69
CA PRO A 184 18.84 -9.55 2.63
C PRO A 184 18.30 -9.69 1.19
N SER A 185 17.99 -10.92 0.77
CA SER A 185 17.33 -11.17 -0.52
C SER A 185 15.96 -10.46 -0.58
N ILE A 186 15.43 -10.24 -1.80
CA ILE A 186 14.12 -9.59 -1.99
C ILE A 186 13.03 -10.26 -1.11
N PRO A 187 12.84 -11.60 -1.11
CA PRO A 187 11.84 -12.21 -0.27
C PRO A 187 12.08 -11.98 1.24
N ARG A 188 13.36 -11.93 1.68
CA ARG A 188 13.67 -11.59 3.08
C ARG A 188 13.27 -10.17 3.43
N LYS A 189 13.49 -9.20 2.54
CA LYS A 189 13.07 -7.81 2.75
C LYS A 189 11.55 -7.68 2.87
N PHE A 190 10.78 -8.48 2.12
CA PHE A 190 9.34 -8.57 2.27
C PHE A 190 8.93 -9.12 3.64
N GLY A 191 9.58 -10.18 4.11
CA GLY A 191 9.35 -10.71 5.46
C GLY A 191 9.68 -9.68 6.55
N ILE A 192 10.81 -8.98 6.43
CA ILE A 192 11.22 -7.90 7.34
C ILE A 192 10.19 -6.76 7.34
N ALA A 193 9.66 -6.39 6.17
CA ALA A 193 8.63 -5.36 6.06
C ALA A 193 7.38 -5.69 6.88
N VAL A 194 6.88 -6.92 6.77
CA VAL A 194 5.72 -7.39 7.53
C VAL A 194 6.01 -7.44 9.03
N ILE A 195 7.23 -7.86 9.42
CA ILE A 195 7.65 -7.88 10.84
C ILE A 195 7.70 -6.46 11.42
N PHE A 196 8.17 -5.45 10.67
CA PHE A 196 8.13 -4.07 11.13
C PHE A 196 6.71 -3.61 11.44
N VAL A 197 5.75 -3.91 10.56
CA VAL A 197 4.34 -3.57 10.82
C VAL A 197 3.81 -4.29 12.05
N ALA A 198 4.16 -5.58 12.24
CA ALA A 198 3.80 -6.31 13.45
C ALA A 198 4.39 -5.70 14.73
N ILE A 199 5.66 -5.24 14.69
CA ILE A 199 6.30 -4.50 15.79
C ILE A 199 5.54 -3.20 16.06
N GLY A 200 5.17 -2.45 15.02
CA GLY A 200 4.38 -1.22 15.15
C GLY A 200 3.08 -1.46 15.91
N PHE A 201 2.29 -2.48 15.51
CA PHE A 201 1.04 -2.83 16.21
C PHE A 201 1.28 -3.36 17.62
N THR A 202 2.36 -4.11 17.85
CA THR A 202 2.74 -4.56 19.21
C THR A 202 3.06 -3.35 20.11
N THR A 203 3.78 -2.36 19.59
CA THR A 203 4.09 -1.12 20.30
C THR A 203 2.80 -0.37 20.65
N LEU A 204 1.85 -0.31 19.73
CA LEU A 204 0.55 0.34 19.96
C LEU A 204 -0.25 -0.38 21.05
N VAL A 205 -0.36 -1.71 20.98
CA VAL A 205 -1.06 -2.52 21.99
C VAL A 205 -0.40 -2.37 23.36
N TRP A 206 0.92 -2.37 23.39
CA TRP A 206 1.68 -2.14 24.64
C TRP A 206 1.37 -0.76 25.23
N SER A 207 1.29 0.29 24.40
CA SER A 207 0.96 1.63 24.89
C SER A 207 -0.46 1.73 25.45
N MET A 208 -1.42 1.02 24.84
CA MET A 208 -2.79 0.93 25.39
C MET A 208 -2.85 0.21 26.75
N GLY A 209 -1.95 -0.73 27.01
CA GLY A 209 -1.90 -1.43 28.30
C GLY A 209 -1.17 -0.68 29.42
N ASN A 210 -0.27 0.29 29.08
CA ASN A 210 0.68 0.84 30.04
C ASN A 210 0.69 2.39 30.10
N MET A 211 0.13 3.09 29.14
CA MET A 211 0.30 4.55 28.98
C MET A 211 -1.03 5.31 28.82
N LEU A 212 -2.15 4.71 29.25
CA LEU A 212 -3.44 5.39 29.23
C LEU A 212 -3.48 6.49 30.29
N ASP A 213 -3.95 7.66 29.90
CA ASP A 213 -4.32 8.71 30.84
C ASP A 213 -5.69 8.43 31.48
N ALA A 214 -6.13 9.34 32.38
CA ALA A 214 -7.44 9.24 33.04
C ALA A 214 -8.64 9.33 32.05
N GLY A 215 -8.43 9.84 30.83
CA GLY A 215 -9.40 9.91 29.75
C GLY A 215 -9.41 8.70 28.82
N GLY A 216 -8.56 7.68 29.07
CA GLY A 216 -8.44 6.51 28.21
C GLY A 216 -7.73 6.80 26.89
N ARG A 217 -6.78 7.73 26.87
CA ARG A 217 -5.98 8.13 25.70
C ARG A 217 -4.52 7.81 25.88
N ILE A 218 -3.83 7.46 24.81
CA ILE A 218 -2.37 7.29 24.79
C ILE A 218 -1.69 8.60 24.35
N PRO A 219 -0.42 8.83 24.72
CA PRO A 219 0.37 9.95 24.20
C PRO A 219 0.52 9.87 22.68
N TRP A 220 0.45 11.01 21.99
CA TRP A 220 0.55 11.08 20.52
C TRP A 220 1.89 10.59 19.97
N GLU A 221 2.96 10.72 20.75
CA GLU A 221 4.31 10.26 20.39
C GLU A 221 4.33 8.74 20.12
N MET A 222 3.51 7.98 20.85
CA MET A 222 3.43 6.53 20.66
C MET A 222 2.81 6.20 19.31
N LEU A 223 1.77 6.89 18.90
CA LEU A 223 1.19 6.70 17.57
C LEU A 223 2.17 7.17 16.47
N ALA A 224 2.87 8.28 16.68
CA ALA A 224 3.93 8.73 15.75
C ALA A 224 5.05 7.69 15.61
N LEU A 225 5.46 7.05 16.71
CA LEU A 225 6.43 5.94 16.70
C LEU A 225 5.91 4.75 15.89
N VAL A 226 4.64 4.39 16.02
CA VAL A 226 4.01 3.33 15.21
C VAL A 226 4.07 3.66 13.71
N TYR A 227 3.74 4.90 13.32
CA TYR A 227 3.86 5.34 11.93
C TYR A 227 5.30 5.27 11.42
N MET A 228 6.27 5.64 12.26
CA MET A 228 7.69 5.54 11.91
C MET A 228 8.11 4.09 11.68
N ILE A 229 7.77 3.17 12.58
CA ILE A 229 8.11 1.75 12.46
C ILE A 229 7.44 1.13 11.21
N ASN A 230 6.17 1.43 10.97
CA ASN A 230 5.47 0.98 9.78
C ASN A 230 6.10 1.51 8.49
N THR A 231 6.56 2.77 8.48
CA THR A 231 7.27 3.38 7.34
C THR A 231 8.63 2.71 7.10
N MET A 232 9.33 2.26 8.14
CA MET A 232 10.55 1.44 7.95
C MET A 232 10.23 0.14 7.22
N GLY A 233 9.12 -0.50 7.55
CA GLY A 233 8.61 -1.67 6.82
C GLY A 233 8.31 -1.35 5.34
N GLU A 234 7.64 -0.26 5.07
CA GLU A 234 7.34 0.19 3.70
C GLU A 234 8.61 0.41 2.89
N LEU A 235 9.63 1.06 3.45
CA LEU A 235 10.91 1.30 2.79
C LEU A 235 11.69 0.01 2.47
N CYS A 236 11.42 -1.09 3.17
CA CYS A 236 11.96 -2.40 2.84
C CYS A 236 11.29 -3.05 1.62
N LEU A 237 10.02 -2.71 1.33
CA LEU A 237 9.20 -3.40 0.33
C LEU A 237 8.96 -2.56 -0.93
N SER A 238 8.50 -1.33 -0.79
CA SER A 238 7.92 -0.56 -1.89
C SER A 238 8.91 -0.21 -3.01
N PRO A 239 10.13 0.29 -2.74
CA PRO A 239 11.06 0.64 -3.79
C PRO A 239 11.56 -0.58 -4.59
N ILE A 240 11.64 -1.72 -3.92
CA ILE A 240 12.18 -2.97 -4.47
C ILE A 240 11.13 -3.71 -5.28
N GLY A 241 9.87 -3.72 -4.79
CA GLY A 241 8.79 -4.50 -5.36
C GLY A 241 8.47 -4.12 -6.81
N LEU A 242 8.40 -2.83 -7.11
CA LEU A 242 8.09 -2.35 -8.46
C LEU A 242 9.17 -2.76 -9.49
N SER A 243 10.46 -2.62 -9.10
CA SER A 243 11.59 -3.05 -9.91
C SER A 243 11.61 -4.58 -10.10
N MET A 244 11.28 -5.33 -9.05
CA MET A 244 11.24 -6.78 -9.08
C MET A 244 10.20 -7.32 -10.07
N VAL A 245 8.97 -6.76 -10.09
CA VAL A 245 7.91 -7.18 -11.00
C VAL A 245 8.34 -7.06 -12.45
N SER A 246 8.94 -5.93 -12.85
CA SER A 246 9.42 -5.73 -14.22
C SER A 246 10.56 -6.67 -14.62
N LYS A 247 11.34 -7.16 -13.65
CA LYS A 247 12.46 -8.10 -13.90
C LYS A 247 11.98 -9.57 -13.91
N LEU A 248 10.95 -9.94 -13.18
CA LEU A 248 10.40 -11.30 -13.12
C LEU A 248 9.43 -11.60 -14.26
N ALA A 249 8.68 -10.60 -14.70
CA ALA A 249 7.73 -10.77 -15.80
C ALA A 249 8.45 -10.88 -17.14
N ALA A 250 7.92 -11.71 -18.05
CA ALA A 250 8.35 -11.67 -19.45
C ALA A 250 8.00 -10.31 -20.07
N ALA A 251 8.82 -9.84 -21.03
CA ALA A 251 8.65 -8.50 -21.62
C ALA A 251 7.21 -8.25 -22.15
N ARG A 252 6.61 -9.27 -22.79
CA ARG A 252 5.23 -9.19 -23.30
C ARG A 252 4.15 -9.07 -22.21
N ASP A 253 4.43 -9.56 -21.00
CA ASP A 253 3.47 -9.66 -19.90
C ASP A 253 3.72 -8.60 -18.81
N THR A 254 4.76 -7.74 -18.98
CA THR A 254 5.19 -6.75 -17.98
C THR A 254 4.07 -5.78 -17.60
N GLY A 255 3.32 -5.27 -18.59
CA GLY A 255 2.20 -4.36 -18.32
C GLY A 255 1.11 -5.00 -17.45
N LEU A 256 0.76 -6.27 -17.75
CA LEU A 256 -0.22 -7.03 -16.97
C LEU A 256 0.31 -7.34 -15.55
N ALA A 257 1.60 -7.68 -15.43
CA ALA A 257 2.23 -7.93 -14.14
C ALA A 257 2.26 -6.67 -13.26
N MET A 258 2.50 -5.50 -13.85
CA MET A 258 2.41 -4.21 -13.16
C MET A 258 0.97 -3.90 -12.73
N GLY A 259 -0.02 -4.19 -13.59
CA GLY A 259 -1.43 -4.09 -13.22
C GLY A 259 -1.80 -5.02 -12.05
N ALA A 260 -1.32 -6.27 -12.07
CA ALA A 260 -1.49 -7.22 -10.98
C ALA A 260 -0.82 -6.75 -9.67
N TRP A 261 0.34 -6.08 -9.75
CA TRP A 261 0.98 -5.45 -8.60
C TRP A 261 0.09 -4.38 -7.94
N PHE A 262 -0.59 -3.55 -8.72
CA PHE A 262 -1.53 -2.55 -8.19
C PHE A 262 -2.84 -3.19 -7.72
N LEU A 263 -3.31 -4.26 -8.36
CA LEU A 263 -4.45 -5.04 -7.86
C LEU A 263 -4.17 -5.60 -6.46
N CYS A 264 -2.95 -6.04 -6.15
CA CYS A 264 -2.58 -6.47 -4.81
C CYS A 264 -2.74 -5.34 -3.77
N THR A 265 -2.44 -4.09 -4.14
CA THR A 265 -2.71 -2.93 -3.26
C THR A 265 -4.21 -2.75 -3.05
N ALA A 266 -5.02 -2.85 -4.10
CA ALA A 266 -6.48 -2.73 -3.99
C ALA A 266 -7.08 -3.83 -3.10
N ILE A 267 -6.59 -5.08 -3.21
CA ILE A 267 -6.99 -6.17 -2.33
C ILE A 267 -6.56 -5.89 -0.88
N GLY A 268 -5.31 -5.42 -0.68
CA GLY A 268 -4.83 -5.02 0.64
C GLY A 268 -5.71 -3.95 1.28
N ASN A 269 -6.09 -2.91 0.54
CA ASN A 269 -6.99 -1.86 1.00
C ASN A 269 -8.40 -2.39 1.32
N PHE A 270 -8.91 -3.33 0.53
CA PHE A 270 -10.18 -3.98 0.82
C PHE A 270 -10.13 -4.77 2.13
N VAL A 271 -9.05 -5.54 2.35
CA VAL A 271 -8.79 -6.26 3.61
C VAL A 271 -8.64 -5.27 4.77
N ALA A 272 -7.91 -4.17 4.57
CA ALA A 272 -7.75 -3.12 5.58
C ALA A 272 -9.10 -2.52 6.01
N GLY A 273 -9.99 -2.27 5.06
CA GLY A 273 -11.35 -1.81 5.35
C GLY A 273 -12.18 -2.80 6.18
N ALA A 274 -12.06 -4.10 5.89
CA ALA A 274 -12.73 -5.14 6.67
C ALA A 274 -12.19 -5.23 8.10
N VAL A 275 -10.86 -5.16 8.27
CA VAL A 275 -10.19 -5.15 9.58
C VAL A 275 -10.54 -3.87 10.35
N ALA A 276 -10.60 -2.72 9.69
CA ALA A 276 -11.00 -1.46 10.32
C ALA A 276 -12.43 -1.51 10.83
N ALA A 277 -13.36 -2.10 10.07
CA ALA A 277 -14.73 -2.32 10.53
C ALA A 277 -14.82 -3.22 11.77
N GLN A 278 -13.93 -4.19 11.90
CA GLN A 278 -13.80 -5.03 13.09
C GLN A 278 -13.19 -4.25 14.26
N ALA A 279 -12.16 -3.45 14.02
CA ALA A 279 -11.46 -2.68 15.06
C ALA A 279 -12.32 -1.57 15.66
N SER A 280 -13.05 -0.84 14.81
CA SER A 280 -13.98 0.22 15.22
C SER A 280 -15.38 -0.33 15.59
N GLY A 281 -15.57 -1.63 15.46
CA GLY A 281 -16.82 -2.36 15.42
C GLY A 281 -17.80 -2.04 16.51
N GLY A 282 -18.77 -1.22 16.12
CA GLY A 282 -20.03 -0.95 16.80
C GLY A 282 -19.88 -0.48 18.26
N SER A 283 -20.57 0.51 18.61
CA SER A 283 -20.82 1.22 19.88
C SER A 283 -20.49 0.56 21.25
N ILE A 284 -19.86 -0.59 21.32
CA ILE A 284 -19.58 -1.35 22.55
C ILE A 284 -18.07 -1.60 22.77
N GLY A 285 -17.22 -1.48 21.72
CA GLY A 285 -15.85 -2.01 21.80
C GLY A 285 -14.81 -1.11 22.48
N GLY A 286 -14.90 0.19 22.36
CA GLY A 286 -13.92 1.11 22.93
C GLY A 286 -12.47 0.70 22.62
N ILE A 287 -11.53 1.13 23.44
CA ILE A 287 -10.09 0.84 23.30
C ILE A 287 -9.76 -0.66 23.36
N ALA A 288 -10.54 -1.45 24.11
CA ALA A 288 -10.34 -2.90 24.24
C ALA A 288 -10.54 -3.64 22.90
N GLN A 289 -11.50 -3.20 22.09
CA GLN A 289 -11.73 -3.77 20.76
C GLN A 289 -10.56 -3.46 19.81
N TYR A 290 -10.05 -2.22 19.84
CA TYR A 290 -8.84 -1.86 19.11
C TYR A 290 -7.63 -2.70 19.56
N ALA A 291 -7.40 -2.84 20.87
CA ALA A 291 -6.32 -3.64 21.40
C ALA A 291 -6.40 -5.11 20.96
N SER A 292 -7.61 -5.72 21.01
CA SER A 292 -7.83 -7.08 20.53
C SER A 292 -7.53 -7.24 19.04
N THR A 293 -8.06 -6.35 18.20
CA THR A 293 -7.85 -6.41 16.74
C THR A 293 -6.39 -6.17 16.38
N TYR A 294 -5.74 -5.19 17.00
CA TYR A 294 -4.33 -4.90 16.73
C TYR A 294 -3.38 -5.99 17.25
N THR A 295 -3.76 -6.69 18.33
CA THR A 295 -3.05 -7.92 18.76
C THR A 295 -3.14 -9.01 17.69
N GLN A 296 -4.31 -9.22 17.10
CA GLN A 296 -4.48 -10.20 16.02
C GLN A 296 -3.64 -9.82 14.79
N ILE A 297 -3.58 -8.53 14.41
CA ILE A 297 -2.72 -8.02 13.33
C ILE A 297 -1.24 -8.29 13.66
N ALA A 298 -0.81 -8.01 14.88
CA ALA A 298 0.58 -8.23 15.30
C ALA A 298 0.95 -9.71 15.23
N ILE A 299 0.12 -10.60 15.78
CA ILE A 299 0.35 -12.06 15.73
C ILE A 299 0.39 -12.56 14.28
N ALA A 300 -0.59 -12.17 13.46
CA ALA A 300 -0.61 -12.53 12.05
C ALA A 300 0.64 -12.01 11.32
N GLY A 301 1.04 -10.77 11.57
CA GLY A 301 2.22 -10.16 10.98
C GLY A 301 3.51 -10.89 11.35
N PHE A 302 3.71 -11.26 12.62
CA PHE A 302 4.86 -12.07 13.03
C PHE A 302 4.83 -13.46 12.41
N ALA A 303 3.67 -14.13 12.40
CA ALA A 303 3.53 -15.45 11.80
C ALA A 303 3.87 -15.44 10.31
N PHE A 304 3.27 -14.53 9.54
CA PHE A 304 3.53 -14.39 8.11
C PHE A 304 4.97 -13.93 7.81
N GLY A 305 5.47 -12.97 8.57
CA GLY A 305 6.86 -12.52 8.44
C GLY A 305 7.84 -13.65 8.68
N ALA A 306 7.65 -14.46 9.74
CA ALA A 306 8.47 -15.62 10.02
C ALA A 306 8.39 -16.67 8.90
N VAL A 307 7.20 -17.01 8.44
CA VAL A 307 6.99 -17.95 7.33
C VAL A 307 7.71 -17.45 6.08
N PHE A 308 7.56 -16.17 5.72
CA PHE A 308 8.24 -15.59 4.55
C PHE A 308 9.76 -15.60 4.69
N MET A 309 10.28 -15.33 5.91
CA MET A 309 11.71 -15.42 6.20
C MET A 309 12.24 -16.85 6.03
N LEU A 310 11.51 -17.85 6.53
CA LEU A 310 11.87 -19.26 6.41
C LEU A 310 11.86 -19.75 4.95
N PHE A 311 10.84 -19.39 4.18
CA PHE A 311 10.71 -19.77 2.77
C PHE A 311 11.50 -18.86 1.81
N SER A 312 12.11 -17.78 2.28
CA SER A 312 12.84 -16.86 1.45
C SER A 312 13.96 -17.49 0.59
N PRO A 313 14.74 -18.51 1.05
CA PRO A 313 15.74 -19.17 0.22
C PRO A 313 15.11 -19.89 -0.98
N LEU A 314 13.95 -20.53 -0.78
CA LEU A 314 13.21 -21.21 -1.83
C LEU A 314 12.68 -20.22 -2.87
N ILE A 315 12.02 -19.15 -2.40
CA ILE A 315 11.51 -18.10 -3.29
C ILE A 315 12.66 -17.45 -4.08
N ASN A 316 13.77 -17.16 -3.41
CA ASN A 316 14.96 -16.58 -4.07
C ASN A 316 15.55 -17.52 -5.14
N LYS A 317 15.53 -18.85 -4.92
CA LYS A 317 15.94 -19.83 -5.92
C LYS A 317 15.02 -19.82 -7.15
N LEU A 318 13.68 -19.65 -6.94
CA LEU A 318 12.71 -19.54 -8.02
C LEU A 318 12.88 -18.25 -8.84
N MET A 319 13.49 -17.20 -8.28
CA MET A 319 13.77 -15.94 -8.98
C MET A 319 14.93 -16.05 -9.99
N HIS A 320 15.71 -17.14 -10.00
CA HIS A 320 16.83 -17.37 -10.93
C HIS A 320 17.79 -16.19 -11.05
N GLY A 321 18.28 -15.69 -9.92
CA GLY A 321 19.29 -14.63 -9.85
C GLY A 321 18.77 -13.20 -10.06
N VAL A 322 17.47 -13.01 -10.16
CA VAL A 322 16.88 -11.66 -10.12
C VAL A 322 17.10 -11.04 -8.73
N LYS A 323 17.80 -9.89 -8.72
CA LYS A 323 18.15 -9.12 -7.52
C LYS A 323 17.59 -7.71 -7.60
#